data_6e32f25bfc2974c5360dd1cc9aaef484
#
_entry.id   6e32f25bfc2974c5360dd1cc9aaef484
#
_cell.length_a   1.000
_cell.length_b   1.000
_cell.length_c   1.000
_cell.angle_alpha   90.00
_cell.angle_beta   90.00
_cell.angle_gamma   90.00
#
_symmetry.space_group_name_H-M   'P 1'
#
loop_
_entity.id
_entity.type
_entity.pdbx_description
1 polymer ?
#
loop_
_entity_poly.entity_id
_entity_poly.type
_entity_poly.pdbx_seq_one_letter_code
_entity_poly.pdbx_strand_id
1 'polypeptide(L)'
;MSRTYLFIPATIALATVGCATNSLPVQQMTAPRQEIRAAEEIGAASHPQGALHLKYAKDQVAEADRLLKDGNEDGAQLALMRATADAKLAVELAREDKARQEALETQKKIGELRKNTAVAQ
;
A
#
# COMPACT_ATOMS: atom_id res chain seq x y z
N MET A 1 -72.78 -22.20 20.15
CA MET A 1 -72.14 -21.05 19.41
C MET A 1 -71.03 -20.52 20.29
N SER A 2 -69.81 -21.10 20.16
CA SER A 2 -68.65 -20.73 20.97
C SER A 2 -67.69 -19.89 20.09
N ARG A 3 -67.61 -18.60 20.37
CA ARG A 3 -66.69 -17.67 19.68
C ARG A 3 -65.36 -17.68 20.44
N THR A 4 -64.38 -18.39 19.87
CA THR A 4 -63.01 -18.44 20.33
C THR A 4 -62.27 -17.19 19.84
N TYR A 5 -61.95 -16.28 20.74
CA TYR A 5 -61.10 -15.11 20.42
C TYR A 5 -59.63 -15.53 20.46
N LEU A 6 -58.99 -15.53 19.28
CA LEU A 6 -57.59 -15.79 19.11
C LEU A 6 -56.81 -14.52 19.45
N PHE A 7 -56.18 -14.48 20.61
CA PHE A 7 -55.23 -13.40 21.00
C PHE A 7 -53.90 -13.63 20.28
N ILE A 8 -53.57 -12.76 19.34
CA ILE A 8 -52.24 -12.71 18.70
C ILE A 8 -51.38 -11.75 19.53
N PRO A 9 -50.30 -12.20 20.18
CA PRO A 9 -49.37 -11.29 20.80
C PRO A 9 -48.51 -10.61 19.73
N ALA A 10 -48.64 -9.31 19.57
CA ALA A 10 -47.76 -8.49 18.73
C ALA A 10 -46.40 -8.38 19.39
N THR A 11 -45.45 -9.17 18.94
CA THR A 11 -44.03 -9.04 19.32
C THR A 11 -43.43 -7.83 18.60
N ILE A 12 -43.22 -6.75 19.38
CA ILE A 12 -42.48 -5.57 18.93
C ILE A 12 -41.00 -5.95 18.92
N ALA A 13 -40.44 -6.18 17.73
CA ALA A 13 -39.00 -6.33 17.52
C ALA A 13 -38.35 -4.95 17.64
N LEU A 14 -37.68 -4.67 18.78
CA LEU A 14 -36.77 -3.53 18.90
C LEU A 14 -35.57 -3.77 17.98
N ALA A 15 -35.54 -3.11 16.83
CA ALA A 15 -34.34 -3.01 16.02
C ALA A 15 -33.33 -2.12 16.76
N THR A 16 -32.35 -2.73 17.41
CA THR A 16 -31.17 -2.03 17.91
C THR A 16 -30.34 -1.59 16.71
N VAL A 17 -30.45 -0.30 16.35
CA VAL A 17 -29.50 0.35 15.45
C VAL A 17 -28.16 0.40 16.19
N GLY A 18 -27.33 -0.63 16.00
CA GLY A 18 -25.95 -0.61 16.42
C GLY A 18 -25.24 0.47 15.62
N CYS A 19 -24.79 1.53 16.29
CA CYS A 19 -23.79 2.44 15.71
C CYS A 19 -22.55 1.60 15.45
N ALA A 20 -22.35 1.19 14.18
CA ALA A 20 -21.11 0.63 13.72
C ALA A 20 -20.07 1.77 13.81
N THR A 21 -19.26 1.78 14.89
CA THR A 21 -18.03 2.57 14.92
C THR A 21 -17.15 2.01 13.84
N ASN A 22 -16.99 2.77 12.76
CA ASN A 22 -16.25 2.38 11.56
C ASN A 22 -14.76 2.56 11.83
N SER A 23 -14.21 1.79 12.79
CA SER A 23 -12.78 1.81 13.06
C SER A 23 -12.05 1.18 11.87
N LEU A 24 -11.04 1.87 11.35
CA LEU A 24 -10.22 1.37 10.25
C LEU A 24 -9.63 0.00 10.60
N PRO A 25 -9.74 -1.01 9.71
CA PRO A 25 -9.11 -2.30 9.93
C PRO A 25 -7.61 -2.16 10.15
N VAL A 26 -7.06 -2.88 11.12
CA VAL A 26 -5.62 -2.85 11.47
C VAL A 26 -4.72 -3.05 10.24
N GLN A 27 -5.14 -3.89 9.29
CA GLN A 27 -4.43 -4.13 8.04
C GLN A 27 -4.28 -2.88 7.17
N GLN A 28 -5.29 -2.01 7.13
CA GLN A 28 -5.21 -0.75 6.38
C GLN A 28 -4.24 0.24 7.01
N MET A 29 -4.04 0.17 8.32
CA MET A 29 -3.08 1.00 9.03
C MET A 29 -1.64 0.48 8.92
N THR A 30 -1.45 -0.84 8.79
CA THR A 30 -0.12 -1.47 8.79
C THR A 30 0.45 -1.67 7.38
N ALA A 31 -0.39 -1.93 6.38
CA ALA A 31 0.03 -2.20 5.01
C ALA A 31 0.96 -1.12 4.41
N PRO A 32 0.64 0.19 4.47
CA PRO A 32 1.53 1.20 3.90
C PRO A 32 2.89 1.26 4.59
N ARG A 33 2.95 1.03 5.90
CA ARG A 33 4.22 1.00 6.64
C ARG A 33 5.09 -0.20 6.27
N GLN A 34 4.49 -1.34 5.95
CA GLN A 34 5.21 -2.51 5.46
C GLN A 34 5.78 -2.28 4.05
N GLU A 35 4.98 -1.70 3.14
CA GLU A 35 5.44 -1.36 1.78
C GLU A 35 6.54 -0.29 1.80
N ILE A 36 6.45 0.70 2.68
CA ILE A 36 7.52 1.70 2.88
C ILE A 36 8.81 1.02 3.29
N ARG A 37 8.78 0.08 4.25
CA ARG A 37 9.98 -0.68 4.66
C ARG A 37 10.55 -1.49 3.49
N ALA A 38 9.71 -2.17 2.73
CA ALA A 38 10.14 -2.92 1.55
C ALA A 38 10.83 -2.01 0.52
N ALA A 39 10.31 -0.78 0.30
CA ALA A 39 10.93 0.21 -0.57
C ALA A 39 12.29 0.69 -0.04
N GLU A 40 12.41 0.87 1.27
CA GLU A 40 13.68 1.23 1.92
C GLU A 40 14.73 0.11 1.79
N GLU A 41 14.32 -1.14 2.06
CA GLU A 41 15.19 -2.32 2.01
C GLU A 41 15.75 -2.58 0.60
N ILE A 42 14.93 -2.35 -0.45
CA ILE A 42 15.40 -2.49 -1.84
C ILE A 42 16.26 -1.32 -2.31
N GLY A 43 16.38 -0.25 -1.52
CA GLY A 43 17.18 0.91 -1.82
C GLY A 43 16.49 1.94 -2.71
N ALA A 44 15.16 2.05 -2.68
CA ALA A 44 14.40 3.01 -3.46
C ALA A 44 14.85 4.46 -3.26
N ALA A 45 15.39 4.79 -2.09
CA ALA A 45 15.93 6.11 -1.77
C ALA A 45 17.15 6.49 -2.64
N SER A 46 17.85 5.53 -3.22
CA SER A 46 19.03 5.76 -4.08
C SER A 46 18.66 6.11 -5.53
N HIS A 47 17.39 5.98 -5.91
CA HIS A 47 16.88 6.22 -7.25
C HIS A 47 15.94 7.42 -7.25
N PRO A 48 16.13 8.43 -8.11
CA PRO A 48 15.39 9.70 -8.03
C PRO A 48 13.87 9.55 -7.99
N GLN A 49 13.30 8.70 -8.87
CA GLN A 49 11.86 8.46 -8.91
C GLN A 49 11.40 7.59 -7.74
N GLY A 50 12.16 6.55 -7.39
CA GLY A 50 11.89 5.72 -6.22
C GLY A 50 11.89 6.54 -4.92
N ALA A 51 12.86 7.41 -4.75
CA ALA A 51 12.97 8.33 -3.61
C ALA A 51 11.76 9.27 -3.52
N LEU A 52 11.29 9.80 -4.66
CA LEU A 52 10.13 10.69 -4.71
C LEU A 52 8.86 9.98 -4.22
N HIS A 53 8.56 8.80 -4.76
CA HIS A 53 7.38 8.03 -4.35
C HIS A 53 7.49 7.50 -2.93
N LEU A 54 8.68 7.11 -2.48
CA LEU A 54 8.93 6.75 -1.08
C LEU A 54 8.64 7.92 -0.13
N LYS A 55 9.05 9.15 -0.53
CA LYS A 55 8.72 10.37 0.22
C LYS A 55 7.21 10.60 0.26
N TYR A 56 6.51 10.53 -0.87
CA TYR A 56 5.06 10.70 -0.91
C TYR A 56 4.35 9.68 -0.01
N ALA A 57 4.75 8.43 -0.04
CA ALA A 57 4.18 7.40 0.82
C ALA A 57 4.31 7.75 2.30
N LYS A 58 5.50 8.22 2.73
CA LYS A 58 5.74 8.66 4.12
C LYS A 58 4.90 9.87 4.51
N ASP A 59 4.84 10.88 3.65
CA ASP A 59 4.05 12.09 3.88
C ASP A 59 2.56 11.77 4.03
N GLN A 60 2.04 10.85 3.22
CA GLN A 60 0.64 10.41 3.27
C GLN A 60 0.32 9.57 4.50
N VAL A 61 1.25 8.76 5.01
CA VAL A 61 1.08 8.08 6.31
C VAL A 61 1.00 9.11 7.43
N ALA A 62 1.86 10.12 7.43
CA ALA A 62 1.83 11.19 8.43
C ALA A 62 0.51 11.99 8.36
N GLU A 63 0.00 12.26 7.16
CA GLU A 63 -1.30 12.89 6.97
C GLU A 63 -2.45 12.02 7.48
N ALA A 64 -2.41 10.71 7.23
CA ALA A 64 -3.40 9.77 7.76
C ALA A 64 -3.41 9.77 9.30
N ASP A 65 -2.24 9.75 9.92
CA ASP A 65 -2.11 9.80 11.38
C ASP A 65 -2.69 11.12 11.96
N ARG A 66 -2.57 12.25 11.22
CA ARG A 66 -3.21 13.52 11.59
C ARG A 66 -4.73 13.44 11.46
N LEU A 67 -5.23 12.95 10.33
CA LEU A 67 -6.66 12.83 10.05
C LEU A 67 -7.37 11.93 11.06
N LEU A 68 -6.71 10.84 11.52
CA LEU A 68 -7.23 9.98 12.57
C LEU A 68 -7.39 10.71 13.90
N LYS A 69 -6.43 11.57 14.27
CA LYS A 69 -6.53 12.40 15.49
C LYS A 69 -7.68 13.40 15.41
N ASP A 70 -7.97 13.88 14.20
CA ASP A 70 -9.07 14.81 13.93
C ASP A 70 -10.43 14.09 13.80
N GLY A 71 -10.48 12.74 13.92
CA GLY A 71 -11.69 11.93 13.78
C GLY A 71 -12.15 11.75 12.33
N ASN A 72 -11.32 12.09 11.35
CA ASN A 72 -11.63 11.94 9.92
C ASN A 72 -11.10 10.60 9.42
N GLU A 73 -11.83 9.52 9.70
CA GLU A 73 -11.45 8.16 9.32
C GLU A 73 -11.46 7.94 7.81
N ASP A 74 -12.45 8.48 7.10
CA ASP A 74 -12.54 8.35 5.63
C ASP A 74 -11.34 9.02 4.93
N GLY A 75 -10.97 10.21 5.37
CA GLY A 75 -9.79 10.91 4.87
C GLY A 75 -8.50 10.14 5.16
N ALA A 76 -8.39 9.59 6.36
CA ALA A 76 -7.23 8.78 6.75
C ALA A 76 -7.13 7.50 5.90
N GLN A 77 -8.24 6.82 5.66
CA GLN A 77 -8.29 5.65 4.80
C GLN A 77 -7.80 5.96 3.39
N LEU A 78 -8.26 7.06 2.80
CA LEU A 78 -7.83 7.48 1.48
C LEU A 78 -6.33 7.80 1.44
N ALA A 79 -5.81 8.48 2.47
CA ALA A 79 -4.38 8.76 2.58
C ALA A 79 -3.55 7.48 2.70
N LEU A 80 -3.98 6.49 3.50
CA LEU A 80 -3.32 5.19 3.63
C LEU A 80 -3.33 4.37 2.32
N MET A 81 -4.42 4.44 1.56
CA MET A 81 -4.49 3.79 0.24
C MET A 81 -3.47 4.41 -0.73
N ARG A 82 -3.37 5.73 -0.77
CA ARG A 82 -2.38 6.45 -1.59
C ARG A 82 -0.96 6.12 -1.16
N ALA A 83 -0.70 6.13 0.16
CA ALA A 83 0.59 5.75 0.71
C ALA A 83 1.02 4.35 0.28
N THR A 84 0.09 3.39 0.31
CA THR A 84 0.35 2.02 -0.15
C THR A 84 0.70 1.97 -1.64
N ALA A 85 -0.03 2.71 -2.47
CA ALA A 85 0.21 2.77 -3.91
C ALA A 85 1.59 3.39 -4.24
N ASP A 86 1.91 4.52 -3.60
CA ASP A 86 3.20 5.18 -3.80
C ASP A 86 4.37 4.33 -3.29
N ALA A 87 4.23 3.67 -2.14
CA ALA A 87 5.28 2.78 -1.62
C ALA A 87 5.53 1.58 -2.56
N LYS A 88 4.48 0.94 -3.08
CA LYS A 88 4.60 -0.11 -4.09
C LYS A 88 5.27 0.38 -5.37
N LEU A 89 4.89 1.56 -5.84
CA LEU A 89 5.53 2.14 -7.02
C LEU A 89 7.02 2.43 -6.77
N ALA A 90 7.39 2.90 -5.60
CA ALA A 90 8.79 3.08 -5.22
C ALA A 90 9.58 1.76 -5.27
N VAL A 91 9.00 0.64 -4.83
CA VAL A 91 9.59 -0.70 -4.92
C VAL A 91 9.82 -1.10 -6.38
N GLU A 92 8.80 -0.95 -7.24
CA GLU A 92 8.91 -1.37 -8.64
C GLU A 92 9.90 -0.51 -9.42
N LEU A 93 9.95 0.79 -9.19
CA LEU A 93 10.94 1.69 -9.80
C LEU A 93 12.38 1.32 -9.40
N ALA A 94 12.60 0.97 -8.12
CA ALA A 94 13.91 0.51 -7.68
C ALA A 94 14.31 -0.82 -8.31
N ARG A 95 13.37 -1.74 -8.49
CA ARG A 95 13.59 -3.01 -9.19
C ARG A 95 13.94 -2.80 -10.66
N GLU A 96 13.20 -1.93 -11.34
CA GLU A 96 13.45 -1.60 -12.74
C GLU A 96 14.86 -1.02 -12.92
N ASP A 97 15.24 -0.05 -12.10
CA ASP A 97 16.56 0.57 -12.18
C ASP A 97 17.69 -0.45 -11.93
N LYS A 98 17.51 -1.34 -10.96
CA LYS A 98 18.48 -2.41 -10.69
C LYS A 98 18.60 -3.36 -11.89
N ALA A 99 17.50 -3.81 -12.46
CA ALA A 99 17.52 -4.69 -13.62
C ALA A 99 18.17 -3.99 -14.84
N ARG A 100 17.94 -2.70 -15.03
CA ARG A 100 18.57 -1.89 -16.07
C ARG A 100 20.08 -1.81 -15.89
N GLN A 101 20.55 -1.59 -14.66
CA GLN A 101 21.99 -1.56 -14.36
C GLN A 101 22.65 -2.92 -14.61
N GLU A 102 22.05 -4.02 -14.17
CA GLU A 102 22.53 -5.37 -14.39
C GLU A 102 22.61 -5.71 -15.89
N ALA A 103 21.62 -5.27 -16.69
CA ALA A 103 21.63 -5.45 -18.14
C ALA A 103 22.78 -4.67 -18.79
N LEU A 104 23.02 -3.43 -18.40
CA LEU A 104 24.11 -2.60 -18.90
C LEU A 104 25.49 -3.19 -18.55
N GLU A 105 25.66 -3.69 -17.34
CA GLU A 105 26.90 -4.38 -16.93
C GLU A 105 27.14 -5.64 -17.73
N THR A 106 26.09 -6.42 -17.95
CA THR A 106 26.15 -7.63 -18.77
C THR A 106 26.55 -7.32 -20.21
N GLN A 107 25.97 -6.27 -20.81
CA GLN A 107 26.35 -5.81 -22.16
C GLN A 107 27.83 -5.39 -22.25
N LYS A 108 28.34 -4.67 -21.23
CA LYS A 108 29.76 -4.31 -21.16
C LYS A 108 30.65 -5.55 -21.11
N LYS A 109 30.34 -6.52 -20.23
CA LYS A 109 31.07 -7.79 -20.14
C LYS A 109 31.11 -8.56 -21.44
N ILE A 110 29.96 -8.65 -22.15
CA ILE A 110 29.89 -9.27 -23.49
C ILE A 110 30.77 -8.54 -24.49
N GLY A 111 30.76 -7.20 -24.47
CA GLY A 111 31.61 -6.38 -25.34
C GLY A 111 33.10 -6.60 -25.10
N GLU A 112 33.52 -6.69 -23.85
CA GLU A 112 34.89 -6.98 -23.44
C GLU A 112 35.34 -8.39 -23.87
N LEU A 113 34.51 -9.40 -23.65
CA LEU A 113 34.79 -10.77 -24.07
C LEU A 113 34.96 -10.89 -25.60
N ARG A 114 34.09 -10.22 -26.37
CA ARG A 114 34.18 -10.20 -27.84
C ARG A 114 35.51 -9.56 -28.33
N LYS A 115 35.92 -8.46 -27.70
CA LYS A 115 37.20 -7.80 -28.05
C LYS A 115 38.37 -8.73 -27.75
N ASN A 116 38.37 -9.37 -26.57
CA ASN A 116 39.46 -10.26 -26.17
C ASN A 116 39.54 -11.50 -27.09
N THR A 117 38.41 -12.04 -27.54
CA THR A 117 38.36 -13.17 -28.45
C THR A 117 38.84 -12.78 -29.85
N ALA A 118 38.54 -11.56 -30.32
CA ALA A 118 39.00 -11.05 -31.65
C ALA A 118 40.52 -10.77 -31.67
N VAL A 119 41.14 -10.45 -30.55
CA VAL A 119 42.59 -10.20 -30.44
C VAL A 119 43.38 -11.51 -30.36
N ALA A 120 42.74 -12.63 -29.92
CA ALA A 120 43.38 -13.94 -29.78
C ALA A 120 43.40 -14.79 -31.08
N GLN A 121 42.85 -14.28 -32.19
CA GLN A 121 42.88 -14.86 -33.52
C GLN A 121 43.88 -14.13 -34.44
#